data_78208b82fa43cac94a60ff33df2f7313
#
_entry.id   78208b82fa43cac94a60ff33df2f7313
#
_cell.length_a   1.000
_cell.length_b   1.000
_cell.length_c   1.000
_cell.angle_alpha   90.00
_cell.angle_beta   90.00
_cell.angle_gamma   90.00
#
_symmetry.space_group_name_H-M   'P 1'
#
loop_
_entity.id
_entity.type
_entity.pdbx_description
1 polymer ?
#
loop_
_entity_poly.entity_id
_entity_poly.type
_entity_poly.pdbx_seq_one_letter_code
_entity_poly.pdbx_strand_id
1 'polypeptide(L)'
;NSIIRQPVITNKYVDPLLSQNGDVLYDFTGGNAIIDDYSNIAFDTSLEWRPSDDTNYQVSAGMTNGSGLFFQDLGIGYADGSTYWGQVQATMGNWYAQAFIDHNDGGKSDNPTFLYGSGFRQVAERTTIEAQIQYNFDMPWLFDSEWTVGYDYRDTDSNSDYTLWGRNEDTDDYVTNGFYGQGTLNMSDKVDLVVAGRYDQASFISAGEFAPRAALIYKASDKTTWRLAYNKALSGPSALQMYIDFP
;
A
#
# COMPACT_ATOMS: atom_id res chain seq x y z
N ASN A 1 -20.96 20.25 -14.73
CA ASN A 1 -20.39 19.18 -15.55
C ASN A 1 -19.27 19.76 -16.40
N SER A 2 -18.06 19.79 -15.85
CA SER A 2 -16.90 20.24 -16.59
C SER A 2 -16.35 19.05 -17.39
N ILE A 3 -16.70 19.01 -18.65
CA ILE A 3 -16.08 18.09 -19.60
C ILE A 3 -14.65 18.55 -19.76
N ILE A 4 -13.69 17.76 -19.27
CA ILE A 4 -12.29 17.99 -19.59
C ILE A 4 -12.09 17.59 -21.04
N ARG A 5 -12.28 18.56 -21.93
CA ARG A 5 -11.93 18.39 -23.33
C ARG A 5 -10.41 18.40 -23.42
N GLN A 6 -9.83 17.31 -23.83
CA GLN A 6 -8.43 17.24 -24.15
C GLN A 6 -8.17 17.71 -25.59
N PRO A 7 -7.62 18.89 -25.80
CA PRO A 7 -7.23 19.34 -27.13
C PRO A 7 -5.92 18.71 -27.64
N VAL A 8 -5.25 17.89 -26.82
CA VAL A 8 -3.86 17.48 -27.05
C VAL A 8 -3.72 16.14 -27.77
N ILE A 9 -4.80 15.36 -27.87
CA ILE A 9 -4.75 14.10 -28.62
C ILE A 9 -5.08 14.38 -30.08
N THR A 10 -4.38 15.36 -30.63
CA THR A 10 -4.56 15.72 -32.03
C THR A 10 -3.53 14.99 -32.87
N ASN A 11 -4.02 14.30 -33.85
CA ASN A 11 -3.30 13.94 -35.09
C ASN A 11 -2.22 12.85 -35.02
N LYS A 12 -1.92 12.24 -33.90
CA LYS A 12 -0.91 11.20 -33.86
C LYS A 12 -1.46 9.79 -34.07
N TYR A 13 -2.73 9.59 -33.76
CA TYR A 13 -3.42 8.29 -33.86
C TYR A 13 -4.67 8.46 -34.73
N VAL A 14 -4.64 7.84 -35.90
CA VAL A 14 -5.73 7.89 -36.87
C VAL A 14 -6.71 6.76 -36.63
N ASP A 15 -6.25 5.70 -35.98
CA ASP A 15 -7.04 4.51 -35.75
C ASP A 15 -7.75 4.53 -34.39
N PRO A 16 -8.98 4.07 -34.31
CA PRO A 16 -9.67 3.97 -33.02
C PRO A 16 -8.98 2.97 -32.11
N LEU A 17 -8.99 3.25 -30.81
CA LEU A 17 -8.56 2.28 -29.81
C LEU A 17 -9.60 1.19 -29.73
N LEU A 18 -9.20 -0.05 -29.99
CA LEU A 18 -10.09 -1.20 -30.01
C LEU A 18 -9.86 -2.09 -28.77
N SER A 19 -10.94 -2.72 -28.28
CA SER A 19 -10.86 -3.83 -27.34
C SER A 19 -10.19 -5.05 -27.98
N GLN A 20 -9.81 -6.05 -27.20
CA GLN A 20 -9.31 -7.33 -27.75
C GLN A 20 -10.33 -8.03 -28.67
N ASN A 21 -11.62 -7.75 -28.47
CA ASN A 21 -12.72 -8.26 -29.31
C ASN A 21 -12.98 -7.40 -30.54
N GLY A 22 -12.24 -6.29 -30.73
CA GLY A 22 -12.39 -5.39 -31.86
C GLY A 22 -13.45 -4.30 -31.66
N ASP A 23 -14.02 -4.15 -30.45
CA ASP A 23 -14.96 -3.07 -30.17
C ASP A 23 -14.22 -1.74 -30.05
N VAL A 24 -14.81 -0.67 -30.52
CA VAL A 24 -14.23 0.68 -30.42
C VAL A 24 -14.33 1.15 -28.97
N LEU A 25 -13.19 1.22 -28.29
CA LEU A 25 -13.09 1.80 -26.95
C LEU A 25 -12.96 3.32 -27.01
N TYR A 26 -12.25 3.83 -28.00
CA TYR A 26 -12.03 5.25 -28.19
C TYR A 26 -11.73 5.57 -29.66
N ASP A 27 -12.41 6.55 -30.23
CA ASP A 27 -12.18 7.02 -31.59
C ASP A 27 -11.51 8.41 -31.57
N PHE A 28 -10.23 8.44 -31.89
CA PHE A 28 -9.45 9.67 -31.95
C PHE A 28 -9.82 10.56 -33.16
N THR A 29 -10.50 10.04 -34.16
CA THR A 29 -10.85 10.79 -35.37
C THR A 29 -12.09 11.66 -35.17
N GLY A 30 -12.96 11.28 -34.27
CA GLY A 30 -14.24 11.99 -33.99
C GLY A 30 -14.11 13.26 -33.17
N GLY A 31 -12.98 13.55 -32.60
CA GLY A 31 -12.68 14.77 -31.83
C GLY A 31 -13.48 15.01 -30.55
N ASN A 32 -14.43 14.13 -30.22
CA ASN A 32 -15.38 14.33 -29.13
C ASN A 32 -15.55 13.13 -28.19
N ALA A 33 -14.90 12.02 -28.44
CA ALA A 33 -15.11 10.83 -27.63
C ALA A 33 -14.13 10.80 -26.45
N ILE A 34 -14.39 11.59 -25.45
CA ILE A 34 -13.90 11.31 -24.11
C ILE A 34 -14.94 10.40 -23.48
N ILE A 35 -14.52 9.31 -22.89
CA ILE A 35 -15.38 8.52 -22.01
C ILE A 35 -15.76 9.47 -20.87
N ASP A 36 -17.01 9.87 -20.82
CA ASP A 36 -17.57 10.79 -19.82
C ASP A 36 -18.38 10.04 -18.75
N ASP A 37 -18.35 8.72 -18.81
CA ASP A 37 -19.00 7.85 -17.85
C ASP A 37 -18.07 7.62 -16.66
N TYR A 38 -18.26 8.44 -15.64
CA TYR A 38 -17.54 8.33 -14.37
C TYR A 38 -18.46 7.72 -13.33
N SER A 39 -18.07 6.62 -12.79
CA SER A 39 -18.78 6.02 -11.67
C SER A 39 -17.83 5.74 -10.51
N ASN A 40 -18.31 5.88 -9.30
CA ASN A 40 -17.62 5.42 -8.11
C ASN A 40 -18.66 4.98 -7.09
N ILE A 41 -18.61 3.71 -6.74
CA ILE A 41 -19.42 3.11 -5.70
C ILE A 41 -18.49 2.52 -4.67
N ALA A 42 -18.61 2.96 -3.42
CA ALA A 42 -17.88 2.42 -2.30
C ALA A 42 -18.83 1.93 -1.22
N PHE A 43 -18.49 0.82 -0.62
CA PHE A 43 -19.17 0.25 0.53
C PHE A 43 -18.15 -0.25 1.52
N ASP A 44 -18.34 0.07 2.80
CA ASP A 44 -17.55 -0.45 3.90
C ASP A 44 -18.44 -0.78 5.10
N THR A 45 -17.98 -1.74 5.89
CA THR A 45 -18.65 -2.17 7.13
C THR A 45 -17.62 -2.60 8.15
N SER A 46 -17.95 -2.41 9.42
CA SER A 46 -17.14 -2.84 10.54
C SER A 46 -18.02 -3.36 11.66
N LEU A 47 -17.58 -4.45 12.29
CA LEU A 47 -18.15 -5.03 13.47
C LEU A 47 -17.08 -5.07 14.56
N GLU A 48 -17.39 -4.52 15.72
CA GLU A 48 -16.53 -4.52 16.88
C GLU A 48 -17.21 -5.27 18.03
N TRP A 49 -16.45 -6.11 18.73
CA TRP A 49 -16.89 -6.83 19.91
C TRP A 49 -15.88 -6.70 21.05
N ARG A 50 -16.32 -6.16 22.16
CA ARG A 50 -15.53 -5.90 23.37
C ARG A 50 -16.05 -6.73 24.53
N PRO A 51 -15.55 -7.97 24.71
CA PRO A 51 -16.00 -8.82 25.82
C PRO A 51 -15.49 -8.36 27.20
N SER A 52 -14.39 -7.58 27.24
CA SER A 52 -13.83 -7.00 28.47
C SER A 52 -13.10 -5.69 28.15
N ASP A 53 -12.63 -4.97 29.16
CA ASP A 53 -11.94 -3.69 29.00
C ASP A 53 -10.57 -3.84 28.29
N ASP A 54 -9.95 -5.02 28.42
CA ASP A 54 -8.64 -5.34 27.85
C ASP A 54 -8.72 -6.21 26.59
N THR A 55 -9.93 -6.52 26.11
CA THR A 55 -10.12 -7.42 24.97
C THR A 55 -11.05 -6.78 23.94
N ASN A 56 -10.57 -6.66 22.72
CA ASN A 56 -11.31 -6.12 21.60
C ASN A 56 -11.07 -6.94 20.34
N TYR A 57 -12.11 -7.26 19.63
CA TYR A 57 -12.09 -7.89 18.31
C TYR A 57 -12.80 -7.00 17.31
N GLN A 58 -12.19 -6.81 16.15
CA GLN A 58 -12.78 -6.06 15.06
C GLN A 58 -12.66 -6.84 13.75
N VAL A 59 -13.74 -6.85 13.00
CA VAL A 59 -13.78 -7.36 11.63
C VAL A 59 -14.32 -6.25 10.75
N SER A 60 -13.60 -5.94 9.69
CA SER A 60 -13.99 -4.91 8.73
C SER A 60 -13.81 -5.43 7.31
N ALA A 61 -14.67 -5.00 6.42
CA ALA A 61 -14.56 -5.32 5.01
C ALA A 61 -15.16 -4.18 4.17
N GLY A 62 -14.64 -4.03 2.98
CA GLY A 62 -15.15 -3.02 2.06
C GLY A 62 -14.85 -3.35 0.61
N MET A 63 -15.49 -2.60 -0.26
CA MET A 63 -15.27 -2.64 -1.69
C MET A 63 -15.40 -1.25 -2.29
N THR A 64 -14.66 -1.03 -3.36
CA THR A 64 -14.81 0.12 -4.24
C THR A 64 -14.84 -0.37 -5.67
N ASN A 65 -15.80 0.09 -6.44
CA ASN A 65 -15.84 -0.09 -7.88
C ASN A 65 -15.93 1.29 -8.51
N GLY A 66 -15.06 1.58 -9.46
CA GLY A 66 -15.05 2.90 -10.06
C GLY A 66 -14.37 2.95 -11.41
N SER A 67 -14.87 3.86 -12.22
CA SER A 67 -14.30 4.20 -13.50
C SER A 67 -14.02 5.69 -13.61
N GLY A 68 -12.94 6.05 -14.31
CA GLY A 68 -12.62 7.47 -14.46
C GLY A 68 -11.25 7.72 -15.08
N LEU A 69 -10.95 9.00 -15.23
CA LEU A 69 -9.62 9.42 -15.68
C LEU A 69 -8.59 9.31 -14.56
N PHE A 70 -7.42 8.88 -14.92
CA PHE A 70 -6.25 8.93 -14.05
C PHE A 70 -5.09 9.66 -14.73
N PHE A 71 -4.17 10.15 -13.91
CA PHE A 71 -2.99 10.88 -14.35
C PHE A 71 -1.75 10.17 -13.80
N GLN A 72 -0.82 9.86 -14.68
CA GLN A 72 0.47 9.28 -14.31
C GLN A 72 1.57 9.84 -15.19
N ASP A 73 2.82 9.54 -14.89
CA ASP A 73 3.99 10.05 -15.63
C ASP A 73 3.98 9.70 -17.13
N LEU A 74 3.33 8.60 -17.50
CA LEU A 74 3.18 8.17 -18.89
C LEU A 74 2.02 8.86 -19.63
N GLY A 75 1.20 9.64 -18.93
CA GLY A 75 0.09 10.40 -19.53
C GLY A 75 -1.23 10.24 -18.81
N ILE A 76 -2.27 10.67 -19.50
CA ILE A 76 -3.65 10.59 -19.06
C ILE A 76 -4.27 9.31 -19.59
N GLY A 77 -4.98 8.60 -18.74
CA GLY A 77 -5.68 7.39 -19.11
C GLY A 77 -7.08 7.29 -18.52
N TYR A 78 -7.77 6.25 -18.89
CA TYR A 78 -9.03 5.83 -18.33
C TYR A 78 -8.83 4.50 -17.61
N ALA A 79 -9.33 4.42 -16.40
CA ALA A 79 -9.31 3.20 -15.60
C ALA A 79 -10.74 2.79 -15.25
N ASP A 80 -10.99 1.50 -15.27
CA ASP A 80 -12.17 0.87 -14.71
C ASP A 80 -11.68 -0.31 -13.86
N GLY A 81 -12.01 -0.30 -12.59
CA GLY A 81 -11.46 -1.28 -11.67
C GLY A 81 -12.24 -1.40 -10.38
N SER A 82 -11.92 -2.44 -9.66
CA SER A 82 -12.50 -2.76 -8.37
C SER A 82 -11.42 -3.00 -7.33
N THR A 83 -11.69 -2.59 -6.11
CA THR A 83 -10.87 -2.93 -4.95
C THR A 83 -11.76 -3.60 -3.91
N TYR A 84 -11.30 -4.70 -3.36
CA TYR A 84 -11.94 -5.44 -2.27
C TYR A 84 -10.94 -5.57 -1.14
N TRP A 85 -11.35 -5.32 0.07
CA TRP A 85 -10.49 -5.49 1.22
C TRP A 85 -11.22 -6.10 2.42
N GLY A 86 -10.46 -6.78 3.24
CA GLY A 86 -10.96 -7.33 4.50
C GLY A 86 -9.89 -7.28 5.57
N GLN A 87 -10.29 -7.06 6.81
CA GLN A 87 -9.39 -6.96 7.95
C GLN A 87 -10.00 -7.62 9.17
N VAL A 88 -9.17 -8.31 9.93
CA VAL A 88 -9.47 -8.76 11.28
C VAL A 88 -8.41 -8.23 12.22
N GLN A 89 -8.82 -7.73 13.37
CA GLN A 89 -7.94 -7.24 14.43
C GLN A 89 -8.36 -7.83 15.77
N ALA A 90 -7.39 -8.09 16.63
CA ALA A 90 -7.60 -8.54 17.98
C ALA A 90 -6.63 -7.86 18.94
N THR A 91 -7.15 -7.32 20.02
CA THR A 91 -6.37 -6.90 21.20
C THR A 91 -6.80 -7.79 22.35
N MET A 92 -5.84 -8.42 23.04
CA MET A 92 -6.08 -9.32 24.17
C MET A 92 -5.01 -9.06 25.23
N GLY A 93 -5.32 -8.22 26.20
CA GLY A 93 -4.34 -7.73 27.17
C GLY A 93 -3.14 -7.09 26.45
N ASN A 94 -1.98 -7.68 26.63
CA ASN A 94 -0.72 -7.19 26.05
C ASN A 94 -0.48 -7.60 24.58
N TRP A 95 -1.35 -8.44 24.02
CA TRP A 95 -1.25 -8.90 22.64
C TRP A 95 -2.08 -8.05 21.69
N TYR A 96 -1.50 -7.76 20.54
CA TYR A 96 -2.21 -7.25 19.38
C TYR A 96 -1.90 -8.14 18.17
N ALA A 97 -2.91 -8.46 17.40
CA ALA A 97 -2.77 -9.16 16.13
C ALA A 97 -3.73 -8.58 15.10
N GLN A 98 -3.29 -8.56 13.84
CA GLN A 98 -4.15 -8.25 12.70
C GLN A 98 -3.80 -9.12 11.51
N ALA A 99 -4.80 -9.33 10.66
CA ALA A 99 -4.61 -9.81 9.30
C ALA A 99 -5.46 -8.96 8.36
N PHE A 100 -4.91 -8.64 7.21
CA PHE A 100 -5.51 -7.80 6.19
C PHE A 100 -5.31 -8.45 4.82
N ILE A 101 -6.33 -8.38 3.99
CA ILE A 101 -6.27 -8.72 2.58
C ILE A 101 -6.81 -7.55 1.77
N ASP A 102 -6.10 -7.21 0.69
CA ASP A 102 -6.50 -6.25 -0.32
C ASP A 102 -6.35 -6.89 -1.70
N HIS A 103 -7.41 -6.81 -2.48
CA HIS A 103 -7.40 -7.23 -3.87
C HIS A 103 -7.80 -6.05 -4.73
N ASN A 104 -6.91 -5.62 -5.60
CA ASN A 104 -7.11 -4.55 -6.55
C ASN A 104 -7.12 -5.12 -7.97
N ASP A 105 -8.20 -4.85 -8.69
CA ASP A 105 -8.38 -5.21 -10.09
C ASP A 105 -8.41 -3.90 -10.89
N GLY A 106 -7.26 -3.48 -11.36
CA GLY A 106 -7.01 -2.20 -12.04
C GLY A 106 -7.15 -2.27 -13.56
N GLY A 107 -7.96 -3.18 -14.05
CA GLY A 107 -8.23 -3.38 -15.47
C GLY A 107 -8.12 -4.86 -15.83
N LYS A 108 -9.13 -5.37 -16.50
CA LYS A 108 -9.18 -6.74 -17.00
C LYS A 108 -8.84 -6.78 -18.47
N SER A 109 -8.51 -7.97 -18.98
CA SER A 109 -8.24 -8.15 -20.40
C SER A 109 -9.44 -7.80 -21.30
N ASP A 110 -10.67 -7.94 -20.81
CA ASP A 110 -11.90 -7.54 -21.48
C ASP A 110 -12.29 -6.07 -21.25
N ASN A 111 -11.79 -5.43 -20.19
CA ASN A 111 -11.99 -4.02 -19.90
C ASN A 111 -10.70 -3.39 -19.34
N PRO A 112 -9.64 -3.31 -20.14
CA PRO A 112 -8.34 -2.84 -19.67
C PRO A 112 -8.33 -1.34 -19.42
N THR A 113 -7.58 -0.94 -18.42
CA THR A 113 -7.13 0.45 -18.28
C THR A 113 -6.28 0.83 -19.49
N PHE A 114 -6.39 2.07 -20.00
CA PHE A 114 -5.62 2.48 -21.16
C PHE A 114 -5.18 3.95 -21.10
N LEU A 115 -4.07 4.25 -21.80
CA LEU A 115 -3.56 5.59 -21.95
C LEU A 115 -4.07 6.23 -23.25
N TYR A 116 -4.68 7.40 -23.17
CA TYR A 116 -5.20 8.12 -24.36
C TYR A 116 -4.12 8.48 -25.36
N GLY A 117 -2.92 8.87 -24.88
CA GLY A 117 -1.85 9.36 -25.74
C GLY A 117 -1.19 8.29 -26.59
N SER A 118 -1.17 7.04 -26.16
CA SER A 118 -0.49 5.93 -26.83
C SER A 118 -1.43 4.80 -27.23
N GLY A 119 -2.63 4.75 -26.67
CA GLY A 119 -3.49 3.58 -26.75
C GLY A 119 -2.99 2.38 -25.94
N PHE A 120 -1.93 2.57 -25.14
CA PHE A 120 -1.33 1.52 -24.35
C PHE A 120 -2.33 1.00 -23.32
N ARG A 121 -2.54 -0.30 -23.32
CA ARG A 121 -3.47 -1.00 -22.41
C ARG A 121 -2.69 -1.55 -21.24
N GLN A 122 -3.29 -1.46 -20.08
CA GLN A 122 -2.72 -1.94 -18.83
C GLN A 122 -3.73 -2.85 -18.13
N VAL A 123 -3.28 -4.03 -17.78
CA VAL A 123 -3.91 -4.87 -16.78
C VAL A 123 -3.07 -4.75 -15.52
N ALA A 124 -3.68 -4.49 -14.39
CA ALA A 124 -2.99 -4.34 -13.11
C ALA A 124 -3.84 -4.96 -12.01
N GLU A 125 -3.74 -6.26 -11.87
CA GLU A 125 -4.34 -7.01 -10.79
C GLU A 125 -3.29 -7.22 -9.69
N ARG A 126 -3.68 -7.02 -8.44
CA ARG A 126 -2.79 -7.24 -7.30
C ARG A 126 -3.57 -7.71 -6.10
N THR A 127 -3.07 -8.74 -5.46
CA THR A 127 -3.52 -9.20 -4.15
C THR A 127 -2.40 -8.98 -3.14
N THR A 128 -2.72 -8.35 -2.02
CA THR A 128 -1.79 -8.20 -0.90
C THR A 128 -2.40 -8.83 0.34
N ILE A 129 -1.64 -9.68 1.01
CA ILE A 129 -1.99 -10.25 2.32
C ILE A 129 -0.97 -9.73 3.33
N GLU A 130 -1.45 -9.16 4.41
CA GLU A 130 -0.61 -8.71 5.52
C GLU A 130 -1.04 -9.37 6.82
N ALA A 131 -0.08 -9.73 7.65
CA ALA A 131 -0.32 -10.20 9.00
C ALA A 131 0.68 -9.57 9.96
N GLN A 132 0.20 -9.19 11.13
CA GLN A 132 1.02 -8.60 12.18
C GLN A 132 0.67 -9.22 13.52
N ILE A 133 1.69 -9.47 14.33
CA ILE A 133 1.53 -9.81 15.73
C ILE A 133 2.47 -8.95 16.57
N GLN A 134 2.00 -8.46 17.70
CA GLN A 134 2.74 -7.60 18.60
C GLN A 134 2.47 -8.00 20.05
N TYR A 135 3.49 -7.86 20.88
CA TYR A 135 3.40 -8.05 22.31
C TYR A 135 4.04 -6.88 23.06
N ASN A 136 3.31 -6.35 24.03
CA ASN A 136 3.75 -5.27 24.89
C ASN A 136 4.07 -5.83 26.29
N PHE A 137 5.13 -5.38 26.91
CA PHE A 137 5.52 -5.83 28.24
C PHE A 137 6.40 -4.80 28.96
N ASP A 138 6.36 -4.86 30.27
CA ASP A 138 7.16 -3.98 31.15
C ASP A 138 8.36 -4.72 31.70
N MET A 139 9.46 -4.00 31.88
CA MET A 139 10.65 -4.47 32.58
C MET A 139 11.01 -3.50 33.72
N PRO A 140 10.37 -3.60 34.90
CA PRO A 140 10.62 -2.68 36.02
C PRO A 140 12.05 -2.68 36.50
N TRP A 141 12.73 -3.82 36.41
CA TRP A 141 14.14 -3.98 36.80
C TRP A 141 15.13 -3.29 35.86
N LEU A 142 14.71 -2.92 34.63
CA LEU A 142 15.52 -2.24 33.64
C LEU A 142 15.01 -0.81 33.45
N PHE A 143 15.33 0.10 34.39
CA PHE A 143 14.92 1.51 34.34
C PHE A 143 13.41 1.71 34.15
N ASP A 144 12.59 0.87 34.79
CA ASP A 144 11.12 0.91 34.67
C ASP A 144 10.67 1.08 33.21
N SER A 145 11.16 0.20 32.35
CA SER A 145 11.01 0.34 30.90
C SER A 145 9.79 -0.40 30.37
N GLU A 146 9.21 0.18 29.33
CA GLU A 146 8.10 -0.38 28.54
C GLU A 146 8.62 -0.83 27.18
N TRP A 147 8.24 -2.04 26.77
CA TRP A 147 8.72 -2.67 25.55
C TRP A 147 7.58 -3.14 24.67
N THR A 148 7.82 -3.02 23.36
CA THR A 148 7.00 -3.61 22.31
C THR A 148 7.89 -4.43 21.41
N VAL A 149 7.49 -5.66 21.10
CA VAL A 149 8.12 -6.50 20.08
C VAL A 149 7.06 -7.00 19.11
N GLY A 150 7.41 -7.20 17.88
CA GLY A 150 6.44 -7.66 16.89
C GLY A 150 7.08 -8.23 15.63
N TYR A 151 6.21 -8.81 14.85
CA TYR A 151 6.52 -9.41 13.56
C TYR A 151 5.45 -9.02 12.55
N ASP A 152 5.89 -8.64 11.35
CA ASP A 152 5.06 -8.33 10.19
C ASP A 152 5.37 -9.31 9.06
N TYR A 153 4.33 -9.77 8.41
CA TYR A 153 4.37 -10.53 7.17
C TYR A 153 3.57 -9.80 6.11
N ARG A 154 4.11 -9.71 4.91
CA ARG A 154 3.39 -9.22 3.73
C ARG A 154 3.72 -10.12 2.56
N ASP A 155 2.68 -10.53 1.85
CA ASP A 155 2.73 -11.25 0.59
C ASP A 155 2.01 -10.43 -0.47
N THR A 156 2.66 -10.23 -1.60
CA THR A 156 2.11 -9.48 -2.73
C THR A 156 2.22 -10.32 -3.98
N ASP A 157 1.08 -10.61 -4.54
CA ASP A 157 0.88 -11.32 -5.79
C ASP A 157 0.33 -10.32 -6.82
N SER A 158 0.93 -10.24 -7.98
CA SER A 158 0.61 -9.28 -9.03
C SER A 158 0.41 -9.99 -10.35
N ASN A 159 -0.49 -9.46 -11.19
CA ASN A 159 -0.72 -9.96 -12.52
C ASN A 159 -1.01 -8.78 -13.46
N SER A 160 -0.26 -8.66 -14.53
CA SER A 160 -0.45 -7.62 -15.52
C SER A 160 -0.83 -8.14 -16.91
N ASP A 161 -1.04 -9.44 -17.07
CA ASP A 161 -1.25 -10.09 -18.37
C ASP A 161 -0.17 -9.66 -19.38
N TYR A 162 1.10 -9.62 -18.91
CA TYR A 162 2.29 -9.17 -19.66
C TYR A 162 2.25 -7.72 -20.14
N THR A 163 1.28 -6.91 -19.72
CA THR A 163 1.15 -5.52 -20.19
C THR A 163 2.05 -4.54 -19.45
N LEU A 164 2.39 -4.79 -18.19
CA LEU A 164 3.27 -3.94 -17.36
C LEU A 164 4.59 -4.63 -17.04
N TRP A 165 4.54 -5.91 -16.72
CA TRP A 165 5.69 -6.68 -16.23
C TRP A 165 6.40 -7.45 -17.34
N GLY A 166 5.76 -7.63 -18.52
CA GLY A 166 6.38 -8.25 -19.68
C GLY A 166 7.07 -9.57 -19.34
N ARG A 167 8.40 -9.66 -19.50
CA ARG A 167 9.20 -10.85 -19.17
C ARG A 167 9.28 -11.16 -17.67
N ASN A 168 8.92 -10.21 -16.82
CA ASN A 168 8.97 -10.36 -15.36
C ASN A 168 7.64 -10.82 -14.76
N GLU A 169 6.60 -11.06 -15.58
CA GLU A 169 5.25 -11.41 -15.14
C GLU A 169 5.20 -12.58 -14.15
N ASP A 170 6.03 -13.59 -14.35
CA ASP A 170 6.07 -14.78 -13.48
C ASP A 170 7.04 -14.63 -12.28
N THR A 171 7.62 -13.45 -12.07
CA THR A 171 8.63 -13.19 -11.03
C THR A 171 8.38 -11.91 -10.23
N ASP A 172 7.22 -11.28 -10.41
CA ASP A 172 6.81 -10.02 -9.82
C ASP A 172 6.16 -10.17 -8.43
N ASP A 173 5.94 -11.41 -8.00
CA ASP A 173 5.48 -11.73 -6.65
C ASP A 173 6.60 -11.58 -5.63
N TYR A 174 6.27 -11.06 -4.46
CA TYR A 174 7.25 -10.93 -3.41
C TYR A 174 6.67 -11.04 -2.00
N VAL A 175 7.49 -11.58 -1.11
CA VAL A 175 7.20 -11.69 0.31
C VAL A 175 8.16 -10.80 1.10
N THR A 176 7.63 -10.10 2.09
CA THR A 176 8.42 -9.33 3.05
C THR A 176 8.13 -9.80 4.47
N ASN A 177 9.20 -9.99 5.24
CA ASN A 177 9.13 -10.32 6.65
C ASN A 177 9.84 -9.23 7.45
N GLY A 178 9.22 -8.73 8.50
CA GLY A 178 9.77 -7.69 9.36
C GLY A 178 9.72 -8.09 10.83
N PHE A 179 10.85 -8.02 11.54
CA PHE A 179 10.91 -8.16 12.98
C PHE A 179 11.26 -6.82 13.58
N TYR A 180 10.55 -6.40 14.59
CA TYR A 180 10.82 -5.12 15.24
C TYR A 180 10.72 -5.20 16.75
N GLY A 181 11.42 -4.28 17.39
CA GLY A 181 11.33 -4.05 18.81
C GLY A 181 11.58 -2.58 19.14
N GLN A 182 10.88 -2.08 20.14
CA GLN A 182 11.05 -0.75 20.69
C GLN A 182 10.97 -0.79 22.20
N GLY A 183 11.81 -0.02 22.88
CA GLY A 183 11.72 0.17 24.31
C GLY A 183 11.86 1.64 24.69
N THR A 184 11.15 2.03 25.74
CA THR A 184 11.30 3.32 26.42
C THR A 184 11.83 3.06 27.81
N LEU A 185 13.04 3.54 28.11
CA LEU A 185 13.73 3.40 29.38
C LEU A 185 13.66 4.71 30.14
N ASN A 186 13.08 4.70 31.33
CA ASN A 186 12.99 5.84 32.24
C ASN A 186 14.29 5.96 33.05
N MET A 187 15.35 6.49 32.42
CA MET A 187 16.68 6.57 32.99
C MET A 187 16.73 7.38 34.29
N SER A 188 15.86 8.38 34.41
CA SER A 188 15.62 9.17 35.60
C SER A 188 14.34 10.01 35.43
N ASP A 189 13.88 10.72 36.49
CA ASP A 189 12.72 11.62 36.43
C ASP A 189 12.81 12.67 35.30
N LYS A 190 14.02 12.96 34.80
CA LYS A 190 14.26 13.95 33.77
C LYS A 190 14.75 13.42 32.45
N VAL A 191 15.08 12.12 32.36
CA VAL A 191 15.74 11.57 31.17
C VAL A 191 15.08 10.27 30.77
N ASP A 192 14.51 10.24 29.57
CA ASP A 192 14.06 9.00 28.94
C ASP A 192 14.95 8.67 27.73
N LEU A 193 15.23 7.41 27.55
CA LEU A 193 15.92 6.85 26.39
C LEU A 193 14.94 5.95 25.62
N VAL A 194 14.65 6.28 24.36
CA VAL A 194 13.90 5.41 23.45
C VAL A 194 14.89 4.71 22.53
N VAL A 195 14.81 3.40 22.47
CA VAL A 195 15.58 2.57 21.53
C VAL A 195 14.63 1.73 20.71
N ALA A 196 14.91 1.57 19.42
CA ALA A 196 14.16 0.70 18.54
C ALA A 196 15.05 0.12 17.46
N GLY A 197 14.67 -1.04 16.97
CA GLY A 197 15.28 -1.67 15.83
C GLY A 197 14.25 -2.44 15.02
N ARG A 198 14.42 -2.42 13.70
CA ARG A 198 13.64 -3.22 12.78
C ARG A 198 14.58 -3.93 11.83
N TYR A 199 14.32 -5.20 11.58
CA TYR A 199 15.00 -6.01 10.58
C TYR A 199 13.98 -6.46 9.56
N ASP A 200 14.20 -6.09 8.28
CA ASP A 200 13.35 -6.45 7.17
C ASP A 200 14.08 -7.34 6.18
N GLN A 201 13.40 -8.39 5.72
CA GLN A 201 13.85 -9.31 4.68
C GLN A 201 12.76 -9.40 3.61
N ALA A 202 13.06 -8.98 2.39
CA ALA A 202 12.21 -9.18 1.24
C ALA A 202 12.77 -10.26 0.31
N SER A 203 11.91 -11.00 -0.39
CA SER A 203 12.32 -12.10 -1.29
C SER A 203 13.19 -11.64 -2.45
N PHE A 204 13.06 -10.37 -2.86
CA PHE A 204 13.83 -9.78 -3.96
C PHE A 204 15.19 -9.20 -3.54
N ILE A 205 15.54 -9.22 -2.27
CA ILE A 205 16.86 -8.79 -1.77
C ILE A 205 17.63 -9.95 -1.17
N SER A 206 18.93 -10.02 -1.48
CA SER A 206 19.78 -11.13 -1.06
C SER A 206 20.12 -11.13 0.44
N ALA A 207 20.04 -9.98 1.10
CA ALA A 207 20.32 -9.84 2.53
C ALA A 207 19.30 -8.90 3.17
N GLY A 208 18.80 -9.29 4.35
CA GLY A 208 17.93 -8.43 5.13
C GLY A 208 18.64 -7.17 5.61
N GLU A 209 17.89 -6.16 5.90
CA GLU A 209 18.40 -4.86 6.32
C GLU A 209 17.94 -4.49 7.73
N PHE A 210 18.85 -3.87 8.49
CA PHE A 210 18.59 -3.40 9.85
C PHE A 210 18.47 -1.89 9.91
N ALA A 211 17.37 -1.40 10.52
CA ALA A 211 17.03 0.00 10.72
C ALA A 211 16.98 0.35 12.21
N PRO A 212 18.08 0.83 12.82
CA PRO A 212 18.09 1.30 14.19
C PRO A 212 17.50 2.70 14.35
N ARG A 213 16.93 2.91 15.53
CA ARG A 213 16.47 4.24 15.99
C ARG A 213 16.82 4.40 17.45
N ALA A 214 17.27 5.61 17.83
CA ALA A 214 17.44 6.00 19.22
C ALA A 214 17.01 7.45 19.43
N ALA A 215 16.44 7.76 20.59
CA ALA A 215 16.14 9.13 20.97
C ALA A 215 16.36 9.33 22.46
N LEU A 216 17.07 10.41 22.79
CA LEU A 216 17.25 10.88 24.15
C LEU A 216 16.28 12.06 24.38
N ILE A 217 15.48 11.96 25.43
CA ILE A 217 14.51 12.97 25.83
C ILE A 217 14.95 13.53 27.19
N TYR A 218 15.18 14.84 27.26
CA TYR A 218 15.56 15.54 28.49
C TYR A 218 14.49 16.55 28.90
N LYS A 219 13.85 16.29 30.03
CA LYS A 219 12.80 17.11 30.64
C LYS A 219 13.50 18.16 31.51
N ALA A 220 13.94 19.28 30.91
CA ALA A 220 14.70 20.32 31.59
C ALA A 220 13.87 21.04 32.67
N SER A 221 12.57 21.23 32.44
CA SER A 221 11.57 21.74 33.38
C SER A 221 10.17 21.27 32.97
N ASP A 222 9.15 21.58 33.78
CA ASP A 222 7.75 21.28 33.48
C ASP A 222 7.23 21.89 32.15
N LYS A 223 7.98 22.90 31.64
CA LYS A 223 7.60 23.62 30.40
C LYS A 223 8.59 23.45 29.26
N THR A 224 9.69 22.71 29.48
CA THR A 224 10.78 22.64 28.50
C THR A 224 11.30 21.20 28.40
N THR A 225 11.21 20.64 27.23
CA THR A 225 11.74 19.30 26.89
C THR A 225 12.62 19.38 25.64
N TRP A 226 13.81 18.79 25.72
CA TRP A 226 14.74 18.63 24.61
C TRP A 226 14.71 17.20 24.10
N ARG A 227 14.78 17.02 22.78
CA ARG A 227 14.86 15.70 22.15
C ARG A 227 15.98 15.67 21.13
N LEU A 228 16.87 14.70 21.27
CA LEU A 228 17.86 14.34 20.28
C LEU A 228 17.51 12.97 19.72
N ALA A 229 17.41 12.82 18.39
CA ALA A 229 17.04 11.55 17.77
C ALA A 229 17.98 11.19 16.62
N TYR A 230 18.29 9.91 16.52
CA TYR A 230 18.95 9.27 15.40
C TYR A 230 18.02 8.23 14.81
N ASN A 231 17.87 8.23 13.48
CA ASN A 231 17.09 7.23 12.77
C ASN A 231 17.84 6.81 11.48
N LYS A 232 17.90 5.51 11.22
CA LYS A 232 18.16 4.98 9.90
C LYS A 232 16.84 4.43 9.36
N ALA A 233 16.40 4.92 8.22
CA ALA A 233 15.23 4.40 7.51
C ALA A 233 15.68 3.54 6.33
N LEU A 234 14.88 2.54 6.02
CA LEU A 234 15.03 1.72 4.80
C LEU A 234 13.99 2.18 3.80
N SER A 235 14.40 2.25 2.54
CA SER A 235 13.51 2.47 1.42
C SER A 235 13.82 1.43 0.36
N GLY A 236 12.90 0.53 0.12
CA GLY A 236 12.96 -0.40 -0.99
C GLY A 236 12.48 0.26 -2.30
N PRO A 237 12.87 -0.27 -3.45
CA PRO A 237 12.28 0.11 -4.73
C PRO A 237 10.79 -0.29 -4.75
N SER A 238 9.99 0.45 -5.50
CA SER A 238 8.60 0.04 -5.76
C SER A 238 8.55 -1.15 -6.72
N ALA A 239 7.44 -1.92 -6.72
CA ALA A 239 7.24 -3.00 -7.68
C ALA A 239 7.40 -2.51 -9.13
N LEU A 240 6.90 -1.31 -9.43
CA LEU A 240 7.06 -0.69 -10.74
C LEU A 240 8.55 -0.47 -11.12
N GLN A 241 9.40 -0.10 -10.15
CA GLN A 241 10.82 0.11 -10.41
C GLN A 241 11.60 -1.21 -10.58
N MET A 242 11.11 -2.29 -9.99
CA MET A 242 11.78 -3.59 -10.02
C MET A 242 11.39 -4.42 -11.24
N TYR A 243 10.12 -4.40 -11.59
CA TYR A 243 9.54 -5.39 -12.50
C TYR A 243 9.04 -4.82 -13.83
N ILE A 244 8.96 -3.48 -13.97
CA ILE A 244 8.45 -2.88 -15.20
C ILE A 244 9.26 -3.34 -16.42
N ASP A 245 8.57 -3.91 -17.39
CA ASP A 245 9.13 -4.34 -18.67
C ASP A 245 8.03 -4.19 -19.74
N PHE A 246 7.99 -3.02 -20.35
CA PHE A 246 6.99 -2.75 -21.38
C PHE A 246 7.29 -3.57 -22.65
N PRO A 247 6.25 -4.18 -23.25
CA PRO A 247 6.39 -4.92 -24.51
C PRO A 247 6.72 -4.03 -25.72
#